data_505c0dba20dcf081e8e023f920d23ef1
#
_entry.id   505c0dba20dcf081e8e023f920d23ef1
#
_cell.length_a   1.000
_cell.length_b   1.000
_cell.length_c   1.000
_cell.angle_alpha   90.00
_cell.angle_beta   90.00
_cell.angle_gamma   90.00
#
_symmetry.space_group_name_H-M   'P 1'
#
loop_
_entity.id
_entity.type
_entity.pdbx_description
1 polymer ?
#
loop_
_entity_poly.entity_id
_entity_poly.type
_entity_poly.pdbx_seq_one_letter_code
_entity_poly.pdbx_strand_id
1 'polypeptide(L)'
;MANIDDLVNNNSFPEWLTVSDKGNKLVDEIKLAKYLEKKYHFTSNQFIEHGYWFDPKSRQWKNYADSVIEKSIKNEIVPHGIWRTNLLASVSKLIALDSQEIVEDNPFDQPAPYKAVFGKHTYNLMTDTLEDNSPENYLLQNRPYELETKGKATTWNKWLKQSLVPSTKENRDDTGKLQDEYDLTAIETVKAFIGFALAGSFKDFQIYMILYGLGGDGKSTFLNKLMELIGKPNVSNVSLEALSDQKEAKFATSQLYHKAANVFADISPKFMEQTNIIKTLTGGDATTAQFKYKDPFKLENEAKLIFSANDLPAFNDFTDGFKRRPIIVTFHKIKHFKEQFKEQDFKREMPAFAYECLKSYKKALDSGKFPVTEYMEQQKQSWVNANDNIGNWINDCCTTNEKDKEKSVYLYDNYKEYCKNTAVPCLSNRKFAKELIARGYKHTTVKINGKNVKGYKGIALQN
;
A
#
# COMPACT_ATOMS: atom_id res chain seq x y z
N MET A 1 27.16 -3.51 -65.21
CA MET A 1 25.94 -4.24 -64.89
C MET A 1 26.23 -4.94 -63.58
N ALA A 2 25.77 -4.41 -62.48
CA ALA A 2 25.89 -5.06 -61.19
C ALA A 2 24.95 -6.27 -61.15
N ASN A 3 25.50 -7.40 -60.75
CA ASN A 3 24.80 -8.69 -60.71
C ASN A 3 23.61 -8.61 -59.79
N ILE A 4 22.42 -8.96 -60.27
CA ILE A 4 21.16 -8.98 -59.49
C ILE A 4 21.27 -9.94 -58.29
N ASP A 5 22.16 -10.92 -58.35
CA ASP A 5 22.40 -11.92 -57.29
C ASP A 5 23.11 -11.33 -56.06
N ASP A 6 23.85 -10.20 -56.20
CA ASP A 6 24.49 -9.53 -55.06
C ASP A 6 23.55 -8.64 -54.25
N LEU A 7 22.36 -8.32 -54.77
CA LEU A 7 21.33 -7.56 -54.09
C LEU A 7 20.35 -8.45 -53.29
N VAL A 8 20.36 -9.75 -53.49
CA VAL A 8 19.48 -10.72 -52.85
C VAL A 8 20.07 -11.25 -51.55
N ASN A 9 21.37 -11.12 -51.30
CA ASN A 9 22.05 -11.80 -50.19
C ASN A 9 22.22 -11.00 -48.90
N ASN A 10 21.60 -9.80 -48.74
CA ASN A 10 21.74 -9.00 -47.53
C ASN A 10 20.41 -8.52 -46.89
N ASN A 11 19.23 -8.99 -47.35
CA ASN A 11 17.96 -8.77 -46.69
C ASN A 11 17.38 -10.11 -46.24
N SER A 12 17.80 -10.59 -45.09
CA SER A 12 17.07 -11.69 -44.42
C SER A 12 15.70 -11.16 -43.99
N PHE A 13 14.66 -11.48 -44.77
CA PHE A 13 13.27 -11.22 -44.36
C PHE A 13 12.99 -11.92 -43.03
N PRO A 14 12.11 -11.33 -42.17
CA PRO A 14 11.66 -12.02 -40.98
C PRO A 14 11.07 -13.40 -41.32
N GLU A 15 11.20 -14.38 -40.45
CA GLU A 15 10.73 -15.77 -40.66
C GLU A 15 9.24 -15.89 -41.02
N TRP A 16 8.45 -14.88 -40.71
CA TRP A 16 7.03 -14.79 -41.02
C TRP A 16 6.73 -14.21 -42.42
N LEU A 17 7.76 -13.77 -43.17
CA LEU A 17 7.62 -13.13 -44.46
C LEU A 17 8.40 -13.88 -45.53
N THR A 18 7.71 -14.35 -46.56
CA THR A 18 8.30 -14.97 -47.74
C THR A 18 7.95 -14.17 -48.98
N VAL A 19 8.77 -14.32 -50.04
CA VAL A 19 8.53 -13.71 -51.34
C VAL A 19 8.40 -14.84 -52.38
N SER A 20 7.27 -14.88 -53.11
CA SER A 20 7.04 -15.85 -54.15
C SER A 20 7.90 -15.57 -55.38
N ASP A 21 8.06 -16.52 -56.29
CA ASP A 21 8.81 -16.38 -57.56
C ASP A 21 8.29 -15.24 -58.45
N LYS A 22 7.05 -14.78 -58.22
CA LYS A 22 6.41 -13.65 -58.91
C LYS A 22 6.63 -12.33 -58.16
N GLY A 23 7.45 -12.29 -57.11
CA GLY A 23 7.73 -11.11 -56.31
C GLY A 23 6.61 -10.72 -55.31
N ASN A 24 5.58 -11.55 -55.14
CA ASN A 24 4.52 -11.28 -54.19
C ASN A 24 4.94 -11.62 -52.76
N LYS A 25 4.69 -10.72 -51.82
CA LYS A 25 4.97 -10.91 -50.40
C LYS A 25 3.84 -11.74 -49.76
N LEU A 26 4.23 -12.87 -49.17
CA LEU A 26 3.35 -13.82 -48.49
C LEU A 26 3.68 -13.76 -47.01
N VAL A 27 2.66 -13.55 -46.18
CA VAL A 27 2.77 -13.53 -44.70
C VAL A 27 2.25 -14.84 -44.16
N ASP A 28 3.05 -15.49 -43.36
CA ASP A 28 2.62 -16.61 -42.51
C ASP A 28 2.04 -16.03 -41.24
N GLU A 29 0.73 -16.04 -41.10
CA GLU A 29 -0.02 -15.42 -40.01
C GLU A 29 0.29 -16.07 -38.66
N ILE A 30 0.52 -17.41 -38.63
CA ILE A 30 0.86 -18.13 -37.41
C ILE A 30 2.26 -17.77 -36.93
N LYS A 31 3.24 -17.69 -37.85
CA LYS A 31 4.60 -17.26 -37.49
C LYS A 31 4.64 -15.79 -37.07
N LEU A 32 3.84 -14.93 -37.71
CA LEU A 32 3.74 -13.53 -37.32
C LEU A 32 3.11 -13.37 -35.91
N ALA A 33 2.04 -14.11 -35.60
CA ALA A 33 1.45 -14.12 -34.26
C ALA A 33 2.48 -14.53 -33.21
N LYS A 34 3.15 -15.68 -33.38
CA LYS A 34 4.20 -16.17 -32.46
C LYS A 34 5.36 -15.20 -32.31
N TYR A 35 5.78 -14.56 -33.38
CA TYR A 35 6.81 -13.51 -33.33
C TYR A 35 6.38 -12.32 -32.46
N LEU A 36 5.13 -11.86 -32.65
CA LEU A 36 4.58 -10.74 -31.88
C LEU A 36 4.38 -11.11 -30.40
N GLU A 37 3.89 -12.30 -30.10
CA GLU A 37 3.77 -12.79 -28.74
C GLU A 37 5.11 -12.84 -28.02
N LYS A 38 6.15 -13.37 -28.68
CA LYS A 38 7.51 -13.37 -28.13
C LYS A 38 8.08 -11.97 -27.92
N LYS A 39 7.73 -11.02 -28.79
CA LYS A 39 8.24 -9.64 -28.75
C LYS A 39 7.53 -8.77 -27.72
N TYR A 40 6.23 -8.95 -27.56
CA TYR A 40 5.37 -8.07 -26.77
C TYR A 40 4.77 -8.75 -25.53
N HIS A 41 4.94 -10.07 -25.37
CA HIS A 41 4.46 -10.84 -24.22
C HIS A 41 3.01 -10.51 -23.83
N PHE A 42 2.06 -10.65 -24.76
CA PHE A 42 0.65 -10.45 -24.46
C PHE A 42 0.16 -11.48 -23.45
N THR A 43 -0.61 -11.05 -22.46
CA THR A 43 -1.28 -11.92 -21.48
C THR A 43 -2.73 -11.50 -21.30
N SER A 44 -3.58 -12.41 -20.87
CA SER A 44 -4.95 -12.09 -20.48
C SER A 44 -5.06 -11.87 -18.97
N ASN A 45 -6.12 -11.18 -18.56
CA ASN A 45 -6.52 -11.09 -17.17
C ASN A 45 -8.05 -11.06 -17.10
N GLN A 46 -8.66 -12.00 -16.41
CA GLN A 46 -10.12 -12.12 -16.31
C GLN A 46 -10.82 -10.92 -15.66
N PHE A 47 -10.08 -10.06 -14.94
CA PHE A 47 -10.62 -8.88 -14.26
C PHE A 47 -10.39 -7.59 -15.04
N ILE A 48 -9.47 -7.60 -16.02
CA ILE A 48 -9.15 -6.48 -16.91
C ILE A 48 -9.56 -6.89 -18.33
N GLU A 49 -10.22 -6.00 -19.03
CA GLU A 49 -10.89 -6.30 -20.29
C GLU A 49 -9.98 -6.97 -21.34
N HIS A 50 -8.69 -6.62 -21.40
CA HIS A 50 -7.76 -7.11 -22.41
C HIS A 50 -6.45 -7.69 -21.86
N GLY A 51 -6.12 -7.48 -20.58
CA GLY A 51 -4.90 -8.00 -19.97
C GLY A 51 -3.69 -7.05 -20.06
N TYR A 52 -2.49 -7.62 -20.13
CA TYR A 52 -1.23 -6.88 -20.08
C TYR A 52 -0.34 -7.22 -21.27
N TRP A 53 0.50 -6.28 -21.68
CA TRP A 53 1.55 -6.48 -22.66
C TRP A 53 2.86 -5.81 -22.19
N PHE A 54 3.99 -6.39 -22.57
CA PHE A 54 5.30 -5.83 -22.27
C PHE A 54 5.73 -4.93 -23.44
N ASP A 55 5.84 -3.62 -23.19
CA ASP A 55 6.31 -2.67 -24.20
C ASP A 55 7.85 -2.73 -24.30
N PRO A 56 8.42 -3.24 -25.38
CA PRO A 56 9.88 -3.38 -25.52
C PRO A 56 10.63 -2.05 -25.58
N LYS A 57 9.95 -0.94 -25.90
CA LYS A 57 10.58 0.39 -25.95
C LYS A 57 10.77 0.99 -24.56
N SER A 58 9.74 0.90 -23.73
CA SER A 58 9.79 1.38 -22.33
C SER A 58 10.27 0.30 -21.37
N ARG A 59 10.36 -0.97 -21.81
CA ARG A 59 10.64 -2.15 -20.98
C ARG A 59 9.71 -2.26 -19.77
N GLN A 60 8.42 -2.08 -20.01
CA GLN A 60 7.41 -2.04 -18.95
C GLN A 60 6.16 -2.81 -19.35
N TRP A 61 5.57 -3.48 -18.39
CA TRP A 61 4.22 -4.01 -18.50
C TRP A 61 3.18 -2.89 -18.51
N LYS A 62 2.22 -2.97 -19.41
CA LYS A 62 1.12 -1.99 -19.59
C LYS A 62 -0.18 -2.72 -19.84
N ASN A 63 -1.30 -2.13 -19.42
CA ASN A 63 -2.62 -2.58 -19.87
C ASN A 63 -2.74 -2.37 -21.38
N TYR A 64 -3.44 -3.27 -22.08
CA TYR A 64 -3.69 -3.08 -23.51
C TYR A 64 -5.19 -3.17 -23.83
N ALA A 65 -5.57 -2.49 -24.93
CA ALA A 65 -6.83 -2.66 -25.64
C ALA A 65 -6.56 -3.38 -26.98
N ASP A 66 -7.57 -3.89 -27.66
CA ASP A 66 -7.44 -4.56 -28.98
C ASP A 66 -6.61 -3.76 -29.97
N SER A 67 -6.79 -2.44 -29.96
CA SER A 67 -6.01 -1.51 -30.79
C SER A 67 -4.49 -1.58 -30.58
N VAL A 68 -4.02 -2.11 -29.44
CA VAL A 68 -2.58 -2.28 -29.17
C VAL A 68 -2.05 -3.46 -29.99
N ILE A 69 -2.79 -4.57 -30.04
CA ILE A 69 -2.43 -5.73 -30.87
C ILE A 69 -2.39 -5.32 -32.33
N GLU A 70 -3.46 -4.68 -32.84
CA GLU A 70 -3.53 -4.20 -34.22
C GLU A 70 -2.40 -3.24 -34.57
N LYS A 71 -2.07 -2.32 -33.65
CA LYS A 71 -0.95 -1.37 -33.81
C LYS A 71 0.41 -2.09 -33.84
N SER A 72 0.57 -3.14 -33.05
CA SER A 72 1.78 -3.95 -33.02
C SER A 72 1.96 -4.70 -34.35
N ILE A 73 0.89 -5.32 -34.86
CA ILE A 73 0.89 -5.96 -36.19
C ILE A 73 1.24 -4.93 -37.27
N LYS A 74 0.56 -3.78 -37.29
CA LYS A 74 0.83 -2.69 -38.23
C LYS A 74 2.30 -2.28 -38.23
N ASN A 75 2.89 -2.11 -37.06
CA ASN A 75 4.28 -1.66 -36.93
C ASN A 75 5.28 -2.66 -37.53
N GLU A 76 4.94 -3.95 -37.55
CA GLU A 76 5.79 -4.99 -38.14
C GLU A 76 5.61 -5.13 -39.65
N ILE A 77 4.36 -5.08 -40.15
CA ILE A 77 4.09 -5.38 -41.57
C ILE A 77 4.26 -4.17 -42.50
N VAL A 78 3.96 -2.96 -42.02
CA VAL A 78 4.02 -1.73 -42.88
C VAL A 78 5.44 -1.41 -43.38
N PRO A 79 6.51 -1.57 -42.59
CA PRO A 79 7.86 -1.37 -43.09
C PRO A 79 8.24 -2.27 -44.28
N HIS A 80 7.57 -3.41 -44.39
CA HIS A 80 7.74 -4.34 -45.53
C HIS A 80 6.75 -4.05 -46.68
N GLY A 81 6.03 -2.92 -46.66
CA GLY A 81 5.06 -2.56 -47.69
C GLY A 81 3.83 -3.45 -47.76
N ILE A 82 3.44 -4.03 -46.62
CA ILE A 82 2.26 -4.92 -46.51
C ILE A 82 1.17 -4.19 -45.76
N TRP A 83 -0.02 -4.18 -46.33
CA TRP A 83 -1.23 -3.70 -45.66
C TRP A 83 -2.46 -4.51 -46.12
N ARG A 84 -3.06 -5.27 -45.22
CA ARG A 84 -4.27 -6.07 -45.48
C ARG A 84 -5.14 -6.09 -44.22
N THR A 85 -6.39 -5.64 -44.32
CA THR A 85 -7.32 -5.60 -43.19
C THR A 85 -7.61 -7.00 -42.64
N ASN A 86 -7.78 -7.98 -43.53
CA ASN A 86 -8.01 -9.39 -43.11
C ASN A 86 -6.84 -9.97 -42.32
N LEU A 87 -5.61 -9.59 -42.65
CA LEU A 87 -4.40 -10.02 -41.94
C LEU A 87 -4.39 -9.47 -40.50
N LEU A 88 -4.79 -8.20 -40.31
CA LEU A 88 -4.92 -7.63 -38.96
C LEU A 88 -5.91 -8.43 -38.12
N ALA A 89 -7.11 -8.66 -38.63
CA ALA A 89 -8.17 -9.35 -37.94
C ALA A 89 -7.78 -10.81 -37.59
N SER A 90 -7.18 -11.53 -38.54
CA SER A 90 -6.75 -12.93 -38.35
C SER A 90 -5.66 -13.04 -37.29
N VAL A 91 -4.59 -12.26 -37.42
CA VAL A 91 -3.46 -12.29 -36.47
C VAL A 91 -3.86 -11.78 -35.09
N SER A 92 -4.70 -10.74 -34.99
CA SER A 92 -5.22 -10.27 -33.71
C SER A 92 -6.03 -11.36 -33.00
N LYS A 93 -6.83 -12.11 -33.74
CA LYS A 93 -7.62 -13.21 -33.18
C LYS A 93 -6.74 -14.38 -32.71
N LEU A 94 -5.68 -14.72 -33.43
CA LEU A 94 -4.73 -15.74 -33.00
C LEU A 94 -4.07 -15.31 -31.67
N ILE A 95 -3.51 -14.11 -31.59
CA ILE A 95 -2.88 -13.60 -30.37
C ILE A 95 -3.88 -13.57 -29.20
N ALA A 96 -5.12 -13.13 -29.45
CA ALA A 96 -6.14 -13.07 -28.40
C ALA A 96 -6.50 -14.47 -27.87
N LEU A 97 -6.55 -15.49 -28.72
CA LEU A 97 -6.83 -16.88 -28.32
C LEU A 97 -5.67 -17.47 -27.53
N ASP A 98 -4.43 -17.28 -27.99
CA ASP A 98 -3.24 -17.84 -27.34
C ASP A 98 -2.98 -17.14 -25.98
N SER A 99 -3.31 -15.85 -25.85
CA SER A 99 -3.20 -15.12 -24.58
C SER A 99 -4.32 -15.40 -23.57
N GLN A 100 -5.36 -16.15 -23.94
CA GLN A 100 -6.49 -16.50 -23.09
C GLN A 100 -6.25 -17.69 -22.16
N GLU A 101 -5.05 -18.18 -22.01
CA GLU A 101 -4.77 -19.17 -20.98
C GLU A 101 -5.23 -18.66 -19.61
N ILE A 102 -6.25 -19.31 -19.07
CA ILE A 102 -6.70 -19.10 -17.69
C ILE A 102 -5.60 -19.73 -16.82
N VAL A 103 -4.66 -18.92 -16.42
CA VAL A 103 -3.63 -19.33 -15.47
C VAL A 103 -4.30 -19.28 -14.10
N GLU A 104 -4.52 -20.43 -13.47
CA GLU A 104 -5.02 -20.52 -12.09
C GLU A 104 -4.16 -19.69 -11.13
N ASP A 105 -2.86 -19.59 -11.41
CA ASP A 105 -1.90 -18.74 -10.72
C ASP A 105 -1.43 -17.61 -11.65
N ASN A 106 -2.10 -16.46 -11.57
CA ASN A 106 -1.68 -15.28 -12.33
C ASN A 106 -0.32 -14.77 -11.78
N PRO A 107 0.75 -14.77 -12.59
CA PRO A 107 2.08 -14.38 -12.11
C PRO A 107 2.17 -12.94 -11.64
N PHE A 108 1.25 -12.07 -12.07
CA PHE A 108 1.16 -10.69 -11.59
C PHE A 108 0.61 -10.57 -10.16
N ASP A 109 -0.06 -11.60 -9.64
CA ASP A 109 -0.54 -11.64 -8.25
C ASP A 109 0.58 -12.05 -7.28
N GLN A 110 1.68 -12.59 -7.80
CA GLN A 110 2.88 -12.95 -7.04
C GLN A 110 4.14 -12.32 -7.68
N PRO A 111 4.24 -10.98 -7.71
CA PRO A 111 5.38 -10.30 -8.31
C PRO A 111 6.68 -10.67 -7.61
N ALA A 112 7.80 -10.58 -8.32
CA ALA A 112 9.11 -10.85 -7.76
C ALA A 112 9.35 -9.99 -6.50
N PRO A 113 9.56 -10.60 -5.31
CA PRO A 113 9.67 -9.87 -4.05
C PRO A 113 10.94 -9.00 -4.05
N TYR A 114 10.87 -7.88 -3.33
CA TYR A 114 11.98 -6.95 -3.15
C TYR A 114 12.55 -6.35 -4.45
N LYS A 115 11.76 -6.35 -5.51
CA LYS A 115 12.10 -5.73 -6.77
C LYS A 115 11.15 -4.57 -7.09
N ALA A 116 11.67 -3.52 -7.70
CA ALA A 116 10.89 -2.35 -8.11
C ALA A 116 11.37 -1.78 -9.43
N VAL A 117 10.43 -1.41 -10.32
CA VAL A 117 10.76 -0.86 -11.64
C VAL A 117 10.84 0.65 -11.60
N PHE A 118 11.95 1.20 -12.08
CA PHE A 118 12.21 2.62 -12.25
C PHE A 118 12.67 2.87 -13.71
N GLY A 119 11.86 3.61 -14.47
CA GLY A 119 12.13 3.80 -15.89
C GLY A 119 12.21 2.47 -16.65
N LYS A 120 13.37 2.15 -17.17
CA LYS A 120 13.63 0.90 -17.92
C LYS A 120 14.33 -0.18 -17.10
N HIS A 121 14.64 0.10 -15.83
CA HIS A 121 15.43 -0.79 -14.99
C HIS A 121 14.62 -1.32 -13.82
N THR A 122 14.98 -2.50 -13.37
CA THR A 122 14.52 -3.12 -12.13
C THR A 122 15.62 -2.97 -11.08
N TYR A 123 15.29 -2.37 -9.96
CA TYR A 123 16.14 -2.35 -8.77
C TYR A 123 15.82 -3.57 -7.91
N ASN A 124 16.86 -4.31 -7.54
CA ASN A 124 16.78 -5.42 -6.61
C ASN A 124 17.29 -4.97 -5.23
N LEU A 125 16.37 -4.86 -4.26
CA LEU A 125 16.65 -4.39 -2.91
C LEU A 125 17.63 -5.31 -2.16
N MET A 126 17.60 -6.62 -2.43
CA MET A 126 18.41 -7.58 -1.68
C MET A 126 19.88 -7.57 -2.13
N THR A 127 20.12 -7.34 -3.41
CA THR A 127 21.47 -7.31 -3.99
C THR A 127 22.01 -5.89 -4.20
N ASP A 128 21.16 -4.86 -4.03
CA ASP A 128 21.51 -3.44 -4.30
C ASP A 128 21.96 -3.21 -5.75
N THR A 129 21.31 -3.88 -6.71
CA THR A 129 21.66 -3.81 -8.12
C THR A 129 20.54 -3.25 -8.98
N LEU A 130 20.90 -2.57 -10.08
CA LEU A 130 20.00 -2.17 -11.15
C LEU A 130 20.27 -3.07 -12.35
N GLU A 131 19.22 -3.65 -12.89
CA GLU A 131 19.22 -4.51 -14.07
C GLU A 131 18.21 -3.99 -15.08
N ASP A 132 18.38 -4.32 -16.33
CA ASP A 132 17.34 -4.06 -17.33
C ASP A 132 16.04 -4.76 -16.93
N ASN A 133 14.91 -4.04 -16.99
CA ASN A 133 13.64 -4.67 -16.68
C ASN A 133 13.31 -5.74 -17.72
N SER A 134 12.85 -6.89 -17.22
CA SER A 134 12.51 -8.08 -17.99
C SER A 134 11.04 -8.44 -17.79
N PRO A 135 10.34 -8.98 -18.83
CA PRO A 135 8.97 -9.44 -18.70
C PRO A 135 8.79 -10.53 -17.66
N GLU A 136 9.80 -11.36 -17.41
CA GLU A 136 9.78 -12.44 -16.41
C GLU A 136 9.68 -11.96 -14.96
N ASN A 137 9.89 -10.65 -14.71
CA ASN A 137 9.70 -10.08 -13.37
C ASN A 137 8.22 -9.87 -13.02
N TYR A 138 7.30 -9.82 -13.99
CA TYR A 138 5.85 -9.59 -13.84
C TYR A 138 5.50 -8.37 -12.97
N LEU A 139 6.32 -7.32 -13.02
CA LEU A 139 6.16 -6.10 -12.23
C LEU A 139 5.32 -5.07 -12.98
N LEU A 140 4.10 -4.82 -12.51
CA LEU A 140 3.17 -3.85 -13.11
C LEU A 140 3.39 -2.41 -12.61
N GLN A 141 3.99 -2.25 -11.44
CA GLN A 141 4.13 -0.98 -10.75
C GLN A 141 5.36 -0.21 -11.25
N ASN A 142 5.21 0.49 -12.36
CA ASN A 142 6.29 1.25 -12.99
C ASN A 142 6.37 2.69 -12.45
N ARG A 143 7.58 3.22 -12.25
CA ARG A 143 7.84 4.62 -11.91
C ARG A 143 8.43 5.33 -13.13
N PRO A 144 7.95 6.55 -13.47
CA PRO A 144 8.33 7.21 -14.73
C PRO A 144 9.70 7.92 -14.68
N TYR A 145 10.58 7.48 -13.82
CA TYR A 145 11.94 8.02 -13.67
C TYR A 145 12.94 6.90 -13.40
N GLU A 146 14.19 7.13 -13.78
CA GLU A 146 15.31 6.22 -13.47
C GLU A 146 15.78 6.45 -12.04
N LEU A 147 16.20 5.41 -11.34
CA LEU A 147 16.72 5.53 -9.97
C LEU A 147 18.13 6.12 -9.96
N GLU A 148 18.38 7.10 -9.09
CA GLU A 148 19.68 7.76 -8.94
C GLU A 148 20.38 7.26 -7.66
N THR A 149 21.33 6.34 -7.82
CA THR A 149 22.00 5.67 -6.69
C THR A 149 23.14 6.47 -6.05
N LYS A 150 23.63 7.51 -6.71
CA LYS A 150 24.75 8.37 -6.26
C LYS A 150 24.33 9.79 -5.91
N GLY A 151 23.07 10.14 -6.16
CA GLY A 151 22.51 11.45 -5.87
C GLY A 151 22.28 11.69 -4.38
N LYS A 152 21.92 12.92 -4.05
CA LYS A 152 21.53 13.35 -2.70
C LYS A 152 20.17 14.02 -2.73
N ALA A 153 19.31 13.70 -1.77
CA ALA A 153 17.97 14.27 -1.65
C ALA A 153 17.94 15.38 -0.59
N THR A 154 18.75 16.40 -0.76
CA THR A 154 18.95 17.47 0.25
C THR A 154 17.65 18.20 0.56
N THR A 155 16.86 18.56 -0.46
CA THR A 155 15.57 19.26 -0.31
C THR A 155 14.56 18.41 0.43
N TRP A 156 14.43 17.14 0.06
CA TRP A 156 13.53 16.19 0.73
C TRP A 156 13.92 15.97 2.18
N ASN A 157 15.19 15.76 2.46
CA ASN A 157 15.69 15.55 3.82
C ASN A 157 15.50 16.78 4.71
N LYS A 158 15.78 17.97 4.18
CA LYS A 158 15.52 19.26 4.89
C LYS A 158 14.03 19.41 5.18
N TRP A 159 13.18 19.10 4.22
CA TRP A 159 11.74 19.19 4.39
C TRP A 159 11.22 18.21 5.45
N LEU A 160 11.60 16.95 5.38
CA LEU A 160 11.20 15.95 6.38
C LEU A 160 11.67 16.35 7.77
N LYS A 161 12.92 16.84 7.91
CA LYS A 161 13.42 17.34 9.20
C LYS A 161 12.54 18.42 9.77
N GLN A 162 12.17 19.42 8.98
CA GLN A 162 11.30 20.51 9.45
C GLN A 162 9.85 20.10 9.71
N SER A 163 9.33 19.10 8.96
CA SER A 163 7.95 18.62 9.11
C SER A 163 7.75 17.69 10.30
N LEU A 164 8.76 16.89 10.64
CA LEU A 164 8.63 15.79 11.60
C LEU A 164 9.14 16.14 13.00
N VAL A 165 9.94 17.20 13.10
CA VAL A 165 10.54 17.60 14.37
C VAL A 165 9.75 18.75 14.96
N PRO A 166 9.16 18.58 16.17
CA PRO A 166 8.47 19.66 16.83
C PRO A 166 9.46 20.81 17.15
N SER A 167 9.05 22.03 16.82
CA SER A 167 9.84 23.23 17.12
C SER A 167 9.75 23.67 18.59
N THR A 168 9.34 22.77 19.49
CA THR A 168 9.14 23.04 20.92
C THR A 168 10.46 23.02 21.68
N LYS A 169 10.53 23.80 22.76
CA LYS A 169 11.71 23.87 23.62
C LYS A 169 12.11 22.52 24.25
N GLU A 170 11.15 21.60 24.35
CA GLU A 170 11.32 20.28 25.00
C GLU A 170 12.23 19.31 24.22
N ASN A 171 12.38 19.52 22.89
CA ASN A 171 13.22 18.67 22.05
C ASN A 171 14.56 19.34 21.69
N ARG A 172 14.95 20.36 22.45
CA ARG A 172 16.24 21.02 22.30
C ARG A 172 17.09 20.71 23.51
N ASP A 173 18.39 20.47 23.28
CA ASP A 173 19.35 20.46 24.36
C ASP A 173 19.49 21.85 25.01
N ASP A 174 20.21 21.96 26.11
CA ASP A 174 20.46 23.20 26.85
C ASP A 174 21.12 24.28 25.97
N THR A 175 21.66 23.93 24.80
CA THR A 175 22.25 24.86 23.82
C THR A 175 21.26 25.31 22.75
N GLY A 176 20.01 24.81 22.79
CA GLY A 176 18.97 25.07 21.78
C GLY A 176 19.10 24.25 20.50
N LYS A 177 20.01 23.28 20.45
CA LYS A 177 20.14 22.30 19.38
C LYS A 177 19.09 21.21 19.51
N LEU A 178 18.43 20.86 18.40
CA LEU A 178 17.55 19.69 18.34
C LEU A 178 18.35 18.43 18.67
N GLN A 179 17.75 17.50 19.42
CA GLN A 179 18.38 16.21 19.70
C GLN A 179 18.51 15.42 18.40
N ASP A 180 19.70 15.35 17.85
CA ASP A 180 19.96 14.80 16.52
C ASP A 180 19.50 13.33 16.36
N GLU A 181 19.55 12.51 17.41
CA GLU A 181 19.14 11.12 17.37
C GLU A 181 17.61 10.95 17.16
N TYR A 182 16.80 11.79 17.80
CA TYR A 182 15.35 11.77 17.65
C TYR A 182 14.93 12.15 16.22
N ASP A 183 15.56 13.18 15.66
CA ASP A 183 15.31 13.68 14.31
C ASP A 183 15.59 12.64 13.24
N LEU A 184 16.72 11.96 13.36
CA LEU A 184 17.14 10.94 12.40
C LEU A 184 16.19 9.74 12.40
N THR A 185 15.72 9.27 13.55
CA THR A 185 14.80 8.13 13.63
C THR A 185 13.44 8.47 13.01
N ALA A 186 12.87 9.65 13.21
CA ALA A 186 11.61 10.06 12.61
C ALA A 186 11.71 10.12 11.06
N ILE A 187 12.81 10.64 10.54
CA ILE A 187 13.07 10.68 9.10
C ILE A 187 13.26 9.26 8.56
N GLU A 188 14.03 8.41 9.25
CA GLU A 188 14.23 7.01 8.87
C GLU A 188 12.90 6.23 8.88
N THR A 189 11.99 6.49 9.84
CA THR A 189 10.64 5.89 9.86
C THR A 189 9.89 6.16 8.56
N VAL A 190 9.81 7.44 8.16
CA VAL A 190 9.10 7.86 6.95
C VAL A 190 9.78 7.32 5.71
N LYS A 191 11.11 7.40 5.61
CA LYS A 191 11.86 6.83 4.48
C LYS A 191 11.70 5.32 4.39
N ALA A 192 11.83 4.59 5.50
CA ALA A 192 11.64 3.15 5.52
C ALA A 192 10.21 2.76 5.08
N PHE A 193 9.20 3.53 5.49
CA PHE A 193 7.82 3.26 5.07
C PHE A 193 7.62 3.53 3.56
N ILE A 194 8.22 4.57 3.02
CA ILE A 194 8.22 4.83 1.57
C ILE A 194 8.93 3.68 0.83
N GLY A 195 10.10 3.25 1.29
CA GLY A 195 10.82 2.10 0.72
C GLY A 195 10.00 0.81 0.79
N PHE A 196 9.28 0.59 1.90
CA PHE A 196 8.30 -0.49 2.06
C PHE A 196 7.18 -0.40 1.02
N ALA A 197 6.67 0.80 0.70
CA ALA A 197 5.68 1.00 -0.35
C ALA A 197 6.25 0.83 -1.77
N LEU A 198 7.54 1.02 -1.96
CA LEU A 198 8.20 0.86 -3.26
C LEU A 198 8.53 -0.60 -3.61
N ALA A 199 8.97 -1.42 -2.64
CA ALA A 199 9.50 -2.75 -2.89
C ALA A 199 9.24 -3.78 -1.77
N GLY A 200 8.41 -3.46 -0.76
CA GLY A 200 8.23 -4.29 0.41
C GLY A 200 7.03 -5.24 0.35
N SER A 201 7.03 -6.22 1.23
CA SER A 201 5.92 -7.16 1.45
C SER A 201 5.34 -7.05 2.86
N PHE A 202 4.03 -7.25 3.01
CA PHE A 202 3.39 -7.32 4.34
C PHE A 202 3.83 -8.55 5.17
N LYS A 203 4.53 -9.50 4.55
CA LYS A 203 5.18 -10.61 5.27
C LYS A 203 6.31 -10.12 6.17
N ASP A 204 6.93 -8.98 5.85
CA ASP A 204 8.02 -8.39 6.63
C ASP A 204 7.50 -7.56 7.80
N PHE A 205 6.59 -6.62 7.49
CA PHE A 205 6.02 -5.69 8.47
C PHE A 205 4.52 -5.50 8.25
N GLN A 206 3.74 -5.80 9.28
CA GLN A 206 2.28 -5.70 9.28
C GLN A 206 1.82 -4.32 9.78
N ILE A 207 2.17 -3.27 9.05
CA ILE A 207 1.99 -1.87 9.47
C ILE A 207 1.24 -1.04 8.42
N TYR A 208 0.64 0.06 8.89
CA TYR A 208 0.12 1.13 8.06
C TYR A 208 0.43 2.49 8.67
N MET A 209 0.39 3.55 7.87
CA MET A 209 0.78 4.90 8.33
C MET A 209 -0.39 5.85 8.38
N ILE A 210 -0.47 6.64 9.46
CA ILE A 210 -1.37 7.78 9.59
C ILE A 210 -0.54 9.04 9.80
N LEU A 211 -0.66 10.00 8.88
CA LEU A 211 -0.10 11.32 9.04
C LEU A 211 -1.08 12.17 9.86
N TYR A 212 -0.66 12.60 11.04
CA TYR A 212 -1.49 13.33 11.99
C TYR A 212 -1.08 14.79 12.12
N GLY A 213 -2.04 15.70 12.27
CA GLY A 213 -1.76 17.11 12.54
C GLY A 213 -2.98 18.02 12.36
N LEU A 214 -2.88 19.26 12.85
CA LEU A 214 -4.02 20.17 13.04
C LEU A 214 -4.49 20.93 11.78
N GLY A 215 -4.04 20.56 10.59
CA GLY A 215 -4.36 21.27 9.35
C GLY A 215 -3.35 22.39 8.99
N GLY A 216 -3.12 22.56 7.68
CA GLY A 216 -2.14 23.54 7.18
C GLY A 216 -0.67 23.23 7.53
N ASP A 217 -0.37 22.00 7.91
CA ASP A 217 0.93 21.47 8.35
C ASP A 217 1.72 20.79 7.23
N GLY A 218 1.16 20.68 6.02
CA GLY A 218 1.84 20.13 4.86
C GLY A 218 1.55 18.66 4.57
N LYS A 219 0.70 17.95 5.33
CA LYS A 219 0.30 16.54 5.07
C LYS A 219 -0.14 16.32 3.61
N SER A 220 -1.08 17.13 3.12
CA SER A 220 -1.59 17.00 1.74
C SER A 220 -0.49 17.24 0.69
N THR A 221 0.44 18.17 0.94
CA THR A 221 1.60 18.39 0.08
C THR A 221 2.50 17.15 0.06
N PHE A 222 2.73 16.54 1.23
CA PHE A 222 3.51 15.31 1.34
C PHE A 222 2.85 14.15 0.59
N LEU A 223 1.54 13.93 0.79
CA LEU A 223 0.81 12.88 0.08
C LEU A 223 0.86 13.05 -1.44
N ASN A 224 0.72 14.27 -1.94
CA ASN A 224 0.82 14.54 -3.38
C ASN A 224 2.21 14.18 -3.93
N LYS A 225 3.28 14.58 -3.23
CA LYS A 225 4.66 14.23 -3.63
C LYS A 225 4.96 12.74 -3.49
N LEU A 226 4.39 12.11 -2.49
CA LEU A 226 4.48 10.66 -2.31
C LEU A 226 3.80 9.91 -3.47
N MET A 227 2.62 10.35 -3.91
CA MET A 227 1.95 9.77 -5.09
C MET A 227 2.77 9.98 -6.38
N GLU A 228 3.46 11.11 -6.53
CA GLU A 228 4.38 11.33 -7.66
C GLU A 228 5.60 10.39 -7.59
N LEU A 229 6.16 10.19 -6.42
CA LEU A 229 7.31 9.32 -6.18
C LEU A 229 6.96 7.83 -6.42
N ILE A 230 5.83 7.37 -5.92
CA ILE A 230 5.36 5.98 -6.14
C ILE A 230 4.93 5.78 -7.60
N GLY A 231 4.55 6.86 -8.30
CA GLY A 231 3.90 6.85 -9.60
C GLY A 231 2.38 6.83 -9.44
N LYS A 232 1.69 7.89 -9.86
CA LYS A 232 0.24 8.05 -9.68
C LYS A 232 -0.60 6.84 -10.12
N PRO A 233 -0.31 6.14 -11.25
CA PRO A 233 -1.06 4.94 -11.65
C PRO A 233 -0.93 3.77 -10.65
N ASN A 234 0.13 3.75 -9.85
CA ASN A 234 0.40 2.70 -8.86
C ASN A 234 -0.28 2.94 -7.52
N VAL A 235 -1.04 4.03 -7.39
CA VAL A 235 -1.68 4.44 -6.14
C VAL A 235 -3.19 4.37 -6.29
N SER A 236 -3.87 3.81 -5.28
CA SER A 236 -5.32 3.90 -5.08
C SER A 236 -5.65 5.03 -4.10
N ASN A 237 -6.93 5.45 -4.12
CA ASN A 237 -7.43 6.50 -3.24
C ASN A 237 -8.74 6.04 -2.59
N VAL A 238 -8.63 5.10 -1.64
CA VAL A 238 -9.77 4.50 -0.95
C VAL A 238 -9.75 4.94 0.50
N SER A 239 -10.88 5.44 0.98
CA SER A 239 -11.01 5.89 2.37
C SER A 239 -10.97 4.74 3.37
N LEU A 240 -10.56 5.05 4.60
CA LEU A 240 -10.56 4.08 5.69
C LEU A 240 -11.98 3.62 6.03
N GLU A 241 -12.96 4.52 5.91
CA GLU A 241 -14.37 4.21 6.10
C GLU A 241 -14.86 3.20 5.07
N ALA A 242 -14.58 3.40 3.78
CA ALA A 242 -14.99 2.48 2.73
C ALA A 242 -14.35 1.10 2.89
N LEU A 243 -13.08 1.04 3.34
CA LEU A 243 -12.42 -0.23 3.65
C LEU A 243 -13.01 -0.92 4.88
N SER A 244 -13.51 -0.17 5.86
CA SER A 244 -14.07 -0.71 7.11
C SER A 244 -15.60 -0.87 7.11
N ASP A 245 -16.29 -0.44 6.05
CA ASP A 245 -17.73 -0.58 5.90
C ASP A 245 -18.12 -2.03 5.56
N GLN A 246 -19.16 -2.56 6.20
CA GLN A 246 -19.57 -3.96 6.03
C GLN A 246 -20.07 -4.29 4.61
N LYS A 247 -20.65 -3.33 3.91
CA LYS A 247 -21.25 -3.54 2.57
C LYS A 247 -20.32 -3.18 1.44
N GLU A 248 -19.53 -2.11 1.64
CA GLU A 248 -18.66 -1.52 0.61
C GLU A 248 -17.28 -2.16 0.56
N ALA A 249 -16.80 -2.76 1.66
CA ALA A 249 -15.42 -3.24 1.80
C ALA A 249 -14.93 -4.11 0.62
N LYS A 250 -15.75 -5.04 0.12
CA LYS A 250 -15.35 -5.91 -1.00
C LYS A 250 -15.09 -5.15 -2.30
N PHE A 251 -15.86 -4.07 -2.56
CA PHE A 251 -15.66 -3.20 -3.73
C PHE A 251 -14.52 -2.20 -3.51
N ALA A 252 -14.41 -1.68 -2.30
CA ALA A 252 -13.31 -0.81 -1.90
C ALA A 252 -11.97 -1.54 -2.02
N THR A 253 -11.91 -2.77 -1.51
CA THR A 253 -10.71 -3.61 -1.54
C THR A 253 -10.25 -3.94 -2.96
N SER A 254 -11.18 -4.11 -3.93
CA SER A 254 -10.79 -4.37 -5.32
C SER A 254 -9.97 -3.24 -5.96
N GLN A 255 -10.11 -2.00 -5.46
CA GLN A 255 -9.33 -0.87 -5.96
C GLN A 255 -7.85 -0.92 -5.52
N LEU A 256 -7.51 -1.79 -4.57
CA LEU A 256 -6.13 -2.02 -4.13
C LEU A 256 -5.38 -3.01 -5.05
N TYR A 257 -6.10 -3.71 -5.93
CA TYR A 257 -5.53 -4.73 -6.81
C TYR A 257 -4.42 -4.17 -7.68
N HIS A 258 -3.25 -4.79 -7.61
CA HIS A 258 -2.01 -4.40 -8.30
C HIS A 258 -1.52 -2.97 -7.99
N LYS A 259 -1.90 -2.40 -6.84
CA LYS A 259 -1.39 -1.10 -6.38
C LYS A 259 -0.21 -1.26 -5.42
N ALA A 260 0.72 -0.30 -5.47
CA ALA A 260 1.84 -0.21 -4.54
C ALA A 260 1.43 0.40 -3.20
N ALA A 261 0.53 1.37 -3.25
CA ALA A 261 0.02 2.04 -2.08
C ALA A 261 -1.44 2.48 -2.26
N ASN A 262 -2.14 2.61 -1.12
CA ASN A 262 -3.38 3.35 -1.00
C ASN A 262 -3.08 4.64 -0.24
N VAL A 263 -3.33 5.77 -0.85
CA VAL A 263 -3.09 7.10 -0.26
C VAL A 263 -4.41 7.85 -0.20
N PHE A 264 -4.91 8.10 1.00
CA PHE A 264 -6.16 8.84 1.19
C PHE A 264 -5.98 9.96 2.22
N ALA A 265 -6.31 11.18 1.79
CA ALA A 265 -6.23 12.36 2.63
C ALA A 265 -7.51 12.54 3.46
N ASP A 266 -7.33 13.07 4.67
CA ASP A 266 -8.42 13.55 5.52
C ASP A 266 -9.48 12.50 5.88
N ILE A 267 -9.00 11.40 6.51
CA ILE A 267 -9.94 10.39 7.05
C ILE A 267 -10.82 11.01 8.14
N SER A 268 -12.10 10.66 8.09
CA SER A 268 -13.09 11.13 9.06
C SER A 268 -12.79 10.56 10.47
N PRO A 269 -13.07 11.31 11.54
CA PRO A 269 -12.99 10.81 12.91
C PRO A 269 -14.08 9.78 13.26
N LYS A 270 -14.91 9.39 12.28
CA LYS A 270 -15.96 8.39 12.48
C LYS A 270 -15.40 7.07 12.98
N PHE A 271 -16.25 6.37 13.70
CA PHE A 271 -15.93 5.07 14.27
C PHE A 271 -15.65 4.02 13.19
N MET A 272 -14.54 3.29 13.34
CA MET A 272 -14.20 2.15 12.48
C MET A 272 -15.01 0.93 12.90
N GLU A 273 -15.97 0.52 12.06
CA GLU A 273 -16.86 -0.61 12.37
C GLU A 273 -16.13 -1.95 12.30
N GLN A 274 -15.26 -2.13 11.32
CA GLN A 274 -14.56 -3.39 11.04
C GLN A 274 -13.05 -3.23 10.96
N THR A 275 -12.37 -3.35 12.08
CA THR A 275 -10.90 -3.35 12.13
C THR A 275 -10.28 -4.63 11.56
N ASN A 276 -11.05 -5.71 11.45
CA ASN A 276 -10.57 -6.98 10.90
C ASN A 276 -10.06 -6.86 9.47
N ILE A 277 -10.74 -6.06 8.62
CA ILE A 277 -10.29 -5.87 7.23
C ILE A 277 -8.91 -5.20 7.19
N ILE A 278 -8.64 -4.22 8.07
CA ILE A 278 -7.33 -3.57 8.15
C ILE A 278 -6.25 -4.58 8.58
N LYS A 279 -6.58 -5.48 9.52
CA LYS A 279 -5.66 -6.57 9.93
C LYS A 279 -5.36 -7.51 8.77
N THR A 280 -6.37 -7.91 7.99
CA THR A 280 -6.21 -8.76 6.82
C THR A 280 -5.40 -8.07 5.73
N LEU A 281 -5.75 -6.83 5.37
CA LEU A 281 -5.05 -6.06 4.33
C LEU A 281 -3.59 -5.73 4.66
N THR A 282 -3.24 -5.66 5.94
CA THR A 282 -1.86 -5.41 6.40
C THR A 282 -1.16 -6.67 6.92
N GLY A 283 -1.84 -7.82 6.86
CA GLY A 283 -1.32 -9.11 7.33
C GLY A 283 -0.65 -9.94 6.23
N GLY A 284 -0.87 -9.61 4.96
CA GLY A 284 -0.54 -10.48 3.85
C GLY A 284 -1.51 -11.67 3.70
N ASP A 285 -2.65 -11.60 4.39
CA ASP A 285 -3.70 -12.62 4.31
C ASP A 285 -4.60 -12.38 3.09
N ALA A 286 -5.11 -13.47 2.51
CA ALA A 286 -6.07 -13.37 1.43
C ALA A 286 -7.43 -12.86 1.91
N THR A 287 -8.05 -12.01 1.12
CA THR A 287 -9.43 -11.54 1.31
C THR A 287 -10.22 -11.65 0.01
N THR A 288 -11.54 -11.55 0.12
CA THR A 288 -12.41 -11.51 -1.06
C THR A 288 -12.58 -10.08 -1.53
N ALA A 289 -12.25 -9.81 -2.78
CA ALA A 289 -12.50 -8.54 -3.46
C ALA A 289 -13.46 -8.75 -4.63
N GLN A 290 -14.11 -7.69 -5.09
CA GLN A 290 -15.05 -7.77 -6.21
C GLN A 290 -15.07 -6.45 -6.99
N PHE A 291 -14.79 -6.48 -8.28
CA PHE A 291 -15.10 -5.38 -9.17
C PHE A 291 -16.63 -5.33 -9.42
N LYS A 292 -17.18 -4.12 -9.56
CA LYS A 292 -18.62 -3.99 -9.87
C LYS A 292 -18.97 -4.77 -11.14
N TYR A 293 -20.01 -5.55 -11.07
CA TYR A 293 -20.53 -6.39 -12.18
C TYR A 293 -19.58 -7.51 -12.63
N LYS A 294 -18.58 -7.88 -11.83
CA LYS A 294 -17.68 -9.01 -12.05
C LYS A 294 -17.80 -10.01 -10.90
N ASP A 295 -17.33 -11.22 -11.12
CA ASP A 295 -17.27 -12.23 -10.07
C ASP A 295 -16.27 -11.85 -8.96
N PRO A 296 -16.51 -12.28 -7.72
CA PRO A 296 -15.56 -12.11 -6.64
C PRO A 296 -14.27 -12.88 -6.91
N PHE A 297 -13.15 -12.33 -6.46
CA PHE A 297 -11.84 -12.96 -6.57
C PHE A 297 -11.05 -12.89 -5.25
N LYS A 298 -10.07 -13.77 -5.13
CA LYS A 298 -9.12 -13.79 -4.02
C LYS A 298 -8.10 -12.67 -4.24
N LEU A 299 -7.93 -11.79 -3.27
CA LEU A 299 -6.92 -10.74 -3.26
C LEU A 299 -5.97 -10.94 -2.09
N GLU A 300 -4.69 -11.01 -2.35
CA GLU A 300 -3.61 -10.79 -1.39
C GLU A 300 -3.13 -9.34 -1.59
N ASN A 301 -3.38 -8.50 -0.58
CA ASN A 301 -3.12 -7.07 -0.72
C ASN A 301 -1.63 -6.75 -0.61
N GLU A 302 -1.09 -6.02 -1.59
CA GLU A 302 0.27 -5.48 -1.56
C GLU A 302 0.31 -3.95 -1.41
N ALA A 303 -0.84 -3.27 -1.57
CA ALA A 303 -0.93 -1.82 -1.43
C ALA A 303 -0.71 -1.37 0.03
N LYS A 304 0.36 -0.62 0.30
CA LYS A 304 0.66 -0.09 1.63
C LYS A 304 -0.31 1.04 1.96
N LEU A 305 -0.97 0.93 3.13
CA LEU A 305 -2.04 1.85 3.50
C LEU A 305 -1.46 3.12 4.15
N ILE A 306 -1.78 4.28 3.58
CA ILE A 306 -1.32 5.59 4.03
C ILE A 306 -2.52 6.54 4.10
N PHE A 307 -2.75 7.08 5.27
CA PHE A 307 -3.86 7.98 5.54
C PHE A 307 -3.35 9.30 6.11
N SER A 308 -4.13 10.38 6.00
CA SER A 308 -3.93 11.55 6.84
C SER A 308 -5.19 11.88 7.63
N ALA A 309 -5.00 12.44 8.81
CA ALA A 309 -6.07 12.79 9.74
C ALA A 309 -5.77 14.10 10.47
N ASN A 310 -6.80 14.88 10.75
CA ASN A 310 -6.76 15.96 11.71
C ASN A 310 -7.18 15.45 13.10
N ASP A 311 -8.13 14.50 13.13
CA ASP A 311 -8.55 13.75 14.28
C ASP A 311 -8.50 12.26 13.98
N LEU A 312 -7.98 11.48 14.93
CA LEU A 312 -7.86 10.03 14.76
C LEU A 312 -9.21 9.35 14.94
N PRO A 313 -9.56 8.37 14.10
CA PRO A 313 -10.86 7.70 14.17
C PRO A 313 -11.03 6.89 15.47
N ALA A 314 -12.27 6.81 15.97
CA ALA A 314 -12.59 5.95 17.09
C ALA A 314 -12.64 4.46 16.66
N PHE A 315 -12.33 3.54 17.59
CA PHE A 315 -12.38 2.09 17.38
C PHE A 315 -12.68 1.35 18.68
N ASN A 316 -12.99 0.04 18.58
CA ASN A 316 -13.24 -0.83 19.73
C ASN A 316 -12.48 -2.17 19.66
N ASP A 317 -11.39 -2.23 18.94
CA ASP A 317 -10.54 -3.42 18.84
C ASP A 317 -9.24 -3.20 19.61
N PHE A 318 -9.16 -3.72 20.83
CA PHE A 318 -7.99 -3.57 21.70
C PHE A 318 -7.03 -4.76 21.62
N THR A 319 -7.20 -5.64 20.62
CA THR A 319 -6.28 -6.75 20.38
C THR A 319 -4.90 -6.23 19.98
N ASP A 320 -3.86 -6.92 20.39
CA ASP A 320 -2.48 -6.61 19.99
C ASP A 320 -2.31 -6.67 18.47
N GLY A 321 -3.08 -7.55 17.82
CA GLY A 321 -3.13 -7.65 16.37
C GLY A 321 -3.55 -6.34 15.68
N PHE A 322 -4.39 -5.50 16.27
CA PHE A 322 -4.74 -4.18 15.74
C PHE A 322 -3.79 -3.09 16.25
N LYS A 323 -3.57 -3.02 17.58
CA LYS A 323 -2.80 -1.94 18.22
C LYS A 323 -1.35 -1.78 17.72
N ARG A 324 -0.70 -2.89 17.32
CA ARG A 324 0.70 -2.86 16.86
C ARG A 324 0.90 -2.32 15.44
N ARG A 325 -0.17 -2.23 14.64
CA ARG A 325 -0.07 -1.94 13.19
C ARG A 325 0.07 -0.47 12.81
N PRO A 326 -0.64 0.47 13.46
CA PRO A 326 -0.54 1.88 13.08
C PRO A 326 0.80 2.49 13.46
N ILE A 327 1.37 3.25 12.52
CA ILE A 327 2.46 4.18 12.77
C ILE A 327 1.87 5.59 12.61
N ILE A 328 1.81 6.35 13.70
CA ILE A 328 1.27 7.70 13.71
C ILE A 328 2.43 8.68 13.60
N VAL A 329 2.46 9.42 12.49
CA VAL A 329 3.50 10.40 12.18
C VAL A 329 2.92 11.79 12.29
N THR A 330 3.35 12.56 13.28
CA THR A 330 2.89 13.93 13.48
C THR A 330 3.62 14.88 12.56
N PHE A 331 2.86 15.69 11.83
CA PHE A 331 3.36 16.74 10.94
C PHE A 331 3.25 18.10 11.60
N HIS A 332 4.29 18.90 11.46
CA HIS A 332 4.37 20.26 11.99
C HIS A 332 4.38 21.29 10.87
N LYS A 333 3.72 22.43 11.11
CA LYS A 333 3.62 23.52 10.13
C LYS A 333 4.98 24.16 9.89
N ILE A 334 5.39 24.21 8.64
CA ILE A 334 6.58 24.94 8.21
C ILE A 334 6.19 26.38 7.83
N LYS A 335 6.82 27.35 8.46
CA LYS A 335 6.66 28.77 8.09
C LYS A 335 7.36 29.02 6.75
N HIS A 336 6.75 29.85 5.91
CA HIS A 336 7.34 30.27 4.62
C HIS A 336 7.77 29.11 3.71
N PHE A 337 6.96 28.04 3.65
CA PHE A 337 7.30 26.81 2.89
C PHE A 337 7.69 27.09 1.44
N LYS A 338 6.89 27.90 0.71
CA LYS A 338 7.13 28.21 -0.72
C LYS A 338 8.43 28.98 -0.98
N GLU A 339 8.90 29.74 -0.01
CA GLU A 339 10.17 30.46 -0.10
C GLU A 339 11.38 29.54 0.11
N GLN A 340 11.22 28.53 0.96
CA GLN A 340 12.29 27.58 1.32
C GLN A 340 12.42 26.43 0.38
N PHE A 341 11.32 25.98 -0.27
CA PHE A 341 11.23 24.74 -1.03
C PHE A 341 10.62 24.97 -2.40
N LYS A 342 11.42 24.73 -3.45
CA LYS A 342 10.99 24.88 -4.84
C LYS A 342 10.54 23.53 -5.40
N GLU A 343 9.44 23.52 -6.16
CA GLU A 343 8.88 22.32 -6.79
C GLU A 343 9.89 21.58 -7.69
N GLN A 344 10.67 22.32 -8.44
CA GLN A 344 11.69 21.77 -9.34
C GLN A 344 12.79 21.00 -8.60
N ASP A 345 13.15 21.39 -7.37
CA ASP A 345 14.18 20.70 -6.59
C ASP A 345 13.66 19.35 -6.09
N PHE A 346 12.41 19.27 -5.65
CA PHE A 346 11.78 18.00 -5.31
C PHE A 346 11.77 17.03 -6.48
N LYS A 347 11.40 17.50 -7.68
CA LYS A 347 11.37 16.65 -8.90
C LYS A 347 12.75 16.18 -9.30
N ARG A 348 13.74 17.06 -9.26
CA ARG A 348 15.13 16.73 -9.59
C ARG A 348 15.72 15.69 -8.63
N GLU A 349 15.46 15.83 -7.34
CA GLU A 349 16.01 14.98 -6.30
C GLU A 349 15.18 13.71 -6.03
N MET A 350 13.98 13.60 -6.60
CA MET A 350 13.07 12.45 -6.40
C MET A 350 13.72 11.09 -6.65
N PRO A 351 14.51 10.89 -7.75
CA PRO A 351 15.19 9.62 -7.99
C PRO A 351 16.18 9.22 -6.89
N ALA A 352 16.94 10.18 -6.38
CA ALA A 352 17.87 9.96 -5.27
C ALA A 352 17.13 9.72 -3.95
N PHE A 353 16.05 10.45 -3.71
CA PHE A 353 15.21 10.25 -2.53
C PHE A 353 14.56 8.87 -2.50
N ALA A 354 14.07 8.39 -3.64
CA ALA A 354 13.54 7.02 -3.75
C ALA A 354 14.59 5.96 -3.38
N TYR A 355 15.85 6.14 -3.84
CA TYR A 355 16.94 5.24 -3.47
C TYR A 355 17.24 5.30 -1.97
N GLU A 356 17.33 6.50 -1.37
CA GLU A 356 17.50 6.64 0.08
C GLU A 356 16.38 5.93 0.86
N CYS A 357 15.13 6.01 0.40
CA CYS A 357 13.99 5.32 1.01
C CYS A 357 14.13 3.79 0.93
N LEU A 358 14.55 3.26 -0.20
CA LEU A 358 14.82 1.84 -0.37
C LEU A 358 15.93 1.37 0.57
N LYS A 359 16.99 2.14 0.73
CA LYS A 359 18.09 1.83 1.68
C LYS A 359 17.61 1.86 3.14
N SER A 360 16.76 2.81 3.52
CA SER A 360 16.18 2.86 4.86
C SER A 360 15.29 1.64 5.13
N TYR A 361 14.50 1.20 4.14
CA TYR A 361 13.72 -0.02 4.26
C TYR A 361 14.61 -1.27 4.35
N LYS A 362 15.69 -1.35 3.55
CA LYS A 362 16.66 -2.45 3.64
C LYS A 362 17.26 -2.57 5.04
N LYS A 363 17.62 -1.45 5.68
CA LYS A 363 18.10 -1.44 7.07
C LYS A 363 17.06 -2.01 8.05
N ALA A 364 15.77 -1.64 7.86
CA ALA A 364 14.68 -2.19 8.68
C ALA A 364 14.55 -3.71 8.51
N LEU A 365 14.63 -4.21 7.28
CA LEU A 365 14.64 -5.65 6.98
C LEU A 365 15.81 -6.37 7.66
N ASP A 366 17.01 -5.85 7.50
CA ASP A 366 18.23 -6.46 8.05
C ASP A 366 18.22 -6.51 9.59
N SER A 367 17.62 -5.50 10.22
CA SER A 367 17.47 -5.45 11.67
C SER A 367 16.27 -6.25 12.21
N GLY A 368 15.35 -6.68 11.33
CA GLY A 368 14.08 -7.30 11.71
C GLY A 368 13.14 -6.37 12.50
N LYS A 369 13.46 -5.07 12.56
CA LYS A 369 12.71 -4.08 13.34
C LYS A 369 12.44 -2.82 12.53
N PHE A 370 11.16 -2.41 12.47
CA PHE A 370 10.81 -1.14 11.84
C PHE A 370 11.20 0.04 12.74
N PRO A 371 11.88 1.08 12.21
CA PRO A 371 12.29 2.23 13.02
C PRO A 371 11.05 3.02 13.44
N VAL A 372 10.88 3.28 14.74
CA VAL A 372 9.78 4.08 15.30
C VAL A 372 10.34 4.88 16.47
N THR A 373 9.98 6.16 16.59
CA THR A 373 10.40 6.99 17.72
C THR A 373 9.54 6.73 18.96
N GLU A 374 10.06 7.02 20.13
CA GLU A 374 9.31 6.95 21.39
C GLU A 374 8.06 7.87 21.32
N TYR A 375 8.18 9.05 20.73
CA TYR A 375 7.07 9.98 20.54
C TYR A 375 5.94 9.38 19.67
N MET A 376 6.26 8.67 18.58
CA MET A 376 5.25 7.99 17.77
C MET A 376 4.54 6.88 18.56
N GLU A 377 5.28 6.14 19.39
CA GLU A 377 4.68 5.14 20.29
C GLU A 377 3.79 5.78 21.35
N GLN A 378 4.19 6.90 21.94
CA GLN A 378 3.38 7.68 22.89
C GLN A 378 2.09 8.20 22.23
N GLN A 379 2.17 8.74 21.00
CA GLN A 379 0.99 9.19 20.24
C GLN A 379 0.02 8.02 19.98
N LYS A 380 0.55 6.87 19.55
CA LYS A 380 -0.24 5.66 19.36
C LYS A 380 -0.90 5.20 20.65
N GLN A 381 -0.15 5.16 21.76
CA GLN A 381 -0.68 4.76 23.05
C GLN A 381 -1.75 5.73 23.54
N SER A 382 -1.56 7.03 23.36
CA SER A 382 -2.57 8.05 23.70
C SER A 382 -3.86 7.86 22.91
N TRP A 383 -3.75 7.56 21.60
CA TRP A 383 -4.91 7.24 20.77
C TRP A 383 -5.62 5.97 21.23
N VAL A 384 -4.87 4.91 21.56
CA VAL A 384 -5.45 3.66 22.10
C VAL A 384 -6.16 3.92 23.43
N ASN A 385 -5.53 4.65 24.34
CA ASN A 385 -6.11 4.97 25.66
C ASN A 385 -7.37 5.83 25.53
N ALA A 386 -7.39 6.81 24.63
CA ALA A 386 -8.57 7.65 24.38
C ALA A 386 -9.80 6.82 23.91
N ASN A 387 -9.56 5.69 23.25
CA ASN A 387 -10.62 4.79 22.79
C ASN A 387 -10.96 3.67 23.77
N ASP A 388 -10.21 3.51 24.84
CA ASP A 388 -10.44 2.45 25.84
C ASP A 388 -11.55 2.80 26.82
N ASN A 389 -12.79 2.79 26.34
CA ASN A 389 -13.98 3.14 27.13
C ASN A 389 -14.13 2.28 28.38
N ILE A 390 -13.68 1.01 28.36
CA ILE A 390 -13.72 0.14 29.54
C ILE A 390 -12.62 0.51 30.53
N GLY A 391 -11.41 0.75 30.04
CA GLY A 391 -10.28 1.19 30.89
C GLY A 391 -10.61 2.52 31.58
N ASN A 392 -11.12 3.50 30.83
CA ASN A 392 -11.54 4.79 31.34
C ASN A 392 -12.67 4.64 32.37
N TRP A 393 -13.71 3.85 32.08
CA TRP A 393 -14.78 3.54 33.04
C TRP A 393 -14.26 2.85 34.31
N ILE A 394 -13.31 1.91 34.17
CA ILE A 394 -12.69 1.26 35.34
C ILE A 394 -11.98 2.31 36.21
N ASN A 395 -11.18 3.19 35.59
CA ASN A 395 -10.45 4.24 36.31
C ASN A 395 -11.36 5.23 37.00
N ASP A 396 -12.48 5.61 36.34
CA ASP A 396 -13.37 6.68 36.81
C ASP A 396 -14.44 6.17 37.80
N CYS A 397 -14.86 4.90 37.66
CA CYS A 397 -16.04 4.38 38.38
C CYS A 397 -15.76 3.14 39.25
N CYS A 398 -14.55 2.55 39.19
CA CYS A 398 -14.28 1.29 39.88
C CYS A 398 -13.06 1.36 40.79
N THR A 399 -13.05 0.47 41.78
CA THR A 399 -11.86 0.05 42.55
C THR A 399 -11.40 -1.30 42.05
N THR A 400 -10.09 -1.56 42.12
CA THR A 400 -9.45 -2.76 41.52
C THR A 400 -8.57 -3.53 42.50
N ASN A 401 -8.97 -3.65 43.75
CA ASN A 401 -8.25 -4.42 44.75
C ASN A 401 -8.57 -5.92 44.62
N GLU A 402 -7.64 -6.79 44.97
CA GLU A 402 -7.82 -8.25 44.91
C GLU A 402 -9.05 -8.74 45.69
N LYS A 403 -9.43 -8.05 46.79
CA LYS A 403 -10.57 -8.39 47.62
C LYS A 403 -11.88 -7.87 47.09
N ASP A 404 -11.83 -6.97 46.11
CA ASP A 404 -13.04 -6.36 45.54
C ASP A 404 -13.89 -7.40 44.79
N LYS A 405 -15.20 -7.23 44.88
CA LYS A 405 -16.16 -8.07 44.18
C LYS A 405 -17.47 -7.33 43.97
N GLU A 406 -18.00 -7.47 42.76
CA GLU A 406 -19.28 -6.83 42.43
C GLU A 406 -20.13 -7.76 41.55
N LYS A 407 -21.45 -7.53 41.57
CA LYS A 407 -22.41 -8.24 40.69
C LYS A 407 -22.16 -7.86 39.22
N SER A 408 -22.18 -8.85 38.34
CA SER A 408 -22.04 -8.61 36.90
C SER A 408 -23.04 -7.61 36.34
N VAL A 409 -24.29 -7.66 36.84
CA VAL A 409 -25.36 -6.77 36.41
C VAL A 409 -25.07 -5.32 36.80
N TYR A 410 -24.61 -5.07 38.03
CA TYR A 410 -24.32 -3.72 38.52
C TYR A 410 -23.15 -3.08 37.77
N LEU A 411 -22.09 -3.84 37.50
CA LEU A 411 -20.96 -3.37 36.70
C LEU A 411 -21.42 -2.99 35.29
N TYR A 412 -22.21 -3.84 34.64
CA TYR A 412 -22.67 -3.55 33.29
C TYR A 412 -23.67 -2.39 33.20
N ASP A 413 -24.57 -2.27 34.18
CA ASP A 413 -25.53 -1.16 34.21
C ASP A 413 -24.82 0.19 34.45
N ASN A 414 -23.86 0.24 35.36
CA ASN A 414 -23.05 1.42 35.61
C ASN A 414 -22.19 1.76 34.35
N TYR A 415 -21.60 0.76 33.69
CA TYR A 415 -20.90 0.97 32.44
C TYR A 415 -21.80 1.55 31.33
N LYS A 416 -23.05 1.10 31.22
CA LYS A 416 -24.01 1.68 30.24
C LYS A 416 -24.32 3.13 30.56
N GLU A 417 -24.50 3.46 31.85
CA GLU A 417 -24.74 4.82 32.30
C GLU A 417 -23.50 5.72 32.01
N TYR A 418 -22.31 5.24 32.29
CA TYR A 418 -21.06 5.91 31.96
C TYR A 418 -20.97 6.22 30.45
N CYS A 419 -21.22 5.21 29.61
CA CYS A 419 -21.19 5.40 28.17
C CYS A 419 -22.22 6.43 27.69
N LYS A 420 -23.40 6.46 28.28
CA LYS A 420 -24.43 7.45 27.97
C LYS A 420 -24.00 8.87 28.37
N ASN A 421 -23.44 9.01 29.55
CA ASN A 421 -23.01 10.31 30.09
C ASN A 421 -21.80 10.89 29.36
N THR A 422 -20.87 10.04 28.87
CA THR A 422 -19.68 10.42 28.14
C THR A 422 -19.86 10.40 26.62
N ALA A 423 -21.07 10.06 26.15
CA ALA A 423 -21.40 9.97 24.70
C ALA A 423 -20.46 9.03 23.91
N VAL A 424 -19.97 7.95 24.56
CA VAL A 424 -19.13 6.95 23.90
C VAL A 424 -19.93 5.69 23.53
N PRO A 425 -19.53 4.94 22.48
CA PRO A 425 -20.18 3.69 22.10
C PRO A 425 -20.14 2.67 23.21
N CYS A 426 -21.31 2.12 23.60
CA CYS A 426 -21.43 1.11 24.64
C CYS A 426 -21.24 -0.29 24.02
N LEU A 427 -20.38 -1.13 24.63
CA LEU A 427 -20.27 -2.54 24.25
C LEU A 427 -21.46 -3.34 24.67
N SER A 428 -21.83 -4.36 23.89
CA SER A 428 -22.81 -5.34 24.33
C SER A 428 -22.33 -6.10 25.59
N ASN A 429 -23.25 -6.57 26.42
CA ASN A 429 -22.89 -7.30 27.65
C ASN A 429 -21.92 -8.47 27.42
N ARG A 430 -22.05 -9.18 26.28
CA ARG A 430 -21.14 -10.28 25.92
C ARG A 430 -19.72 -9.77 25.63
N LYS A 431 -19.57 -8.64 24.93
CA LYS A 431 -18.27 -8.03 24.64
C LYS A 431 -17.65 -7.45 25.91
N PHE A 432 -18.44 -6.74 26.72
CA PHE A 432 -18.04 -6.20 28.02
C PHE A 432 -17.47 -7.29 28.93
N ALA A 433 -18.20 -8.43 29.07
CA ALA A 433 -17.73 -9.57 29.87
C ALA A 433 -16.38 -10.13 29.35
N LYS A 434 -16.21 -10.26 28.04
CA LYS A 434 -14.93 -10.71 27.44
C LYS A 434 -13.79 -9.76 27.76
N GLU A 435 -14.03 -8.46 27.68
CA GLU A 435 -13.01 -7.43 27.95
C GLU A 435 -12.60 -7.43 29.44
N LEU A 436 -13.53 -7.57 30.38
CA LEU A 436 -13.17 -7.68 31.78
C LEU A 436 -12.34 -8.94 32.07
N ILE A 437 -12.72 -10.08 31.46
CA ILE A 437 -11.94 -11.33 31.61
C ILE A 437 -10.53 -11.18 30.98
N ALA A 438 -10.41 -10.56 29.81
CA ALA A 438 -9.13 -10.31 29.16
C ALA A 438 -8.21 -9.40 29.99
N ARG A 439 -8.78 -8.51 30.82
CA ARG A 439 -8.06 -7.65 31.78
C ARG A 439 -7.72 -8.34 33.10
N GLY A 440 -8.05 -9.63 33.24
CA GLY A 440 -7.71 -10.45 34.42
C GLY A 440 -8.78 -10.52 35.51
N TYR A 441 -9.92 -9.87 35.33
CA TYR A 441 -11.00 -9.97 36.30
C TYR A 441 -11.74 -11.33 36.19
N LYS A 442 -11.84 -12.06 37.31
CA LYS A 442 -12.40 -13.43 37.30
C LYS A 442 -13.92 -13.40 37.41
N HIS A 443 -14.61 -13.81 36.35
CA HIS A 443 -16.08 -14.02 36.38
C HIS A 443 -16.41 -15.31 37.12
N THR A 444 -17.13 -15.21 38.26
CA THR A 444 -17.42 -16.35 39.13
C THR A 444 -18.67 -16.09 39.97
N THR A 445 -19.04 -17.04 40.83
CA THR A 445 -20.00 -16.80 41.90
C THR A 445 -19.33 -16.07 43.05
N VAL A 446 -19.81 -14.90 43.42
CA VAL A 446 -19.33 -14.07 44.54
C VAL A 446 -20.41 -13.98 45.63
N LYS A 447 -19.96 -13.87 46.88
CA LYS A 447 -20.89 -13.67 48.02
C LYS A 447 -20.97 -12.18 48.33
N ILE A 448 -22.14 -11.56 48.11
CA ILE A 448 -22.44 -10.15 48.39
C ILE A 448 -23.67 -10.07 49.27
N ASN A 449 -23.58 -9.38 50.39
CA ASN A 449 -24.68 -9.26 51.39
C ASN A 449 -25.28 -10.61 51.78
N GLY A 450 -24.43 -11.63 52.02
CA GLY A 450 -24.84 -12.96 52.42
C GLY A 450 -25.35 -13.87 51.30
N LYS A 451 -25.60 -13.38 50.09
CA LYS A 451 -26.15 -14.11 48.94
C LYS A 451 -25.08 -14.44 47.88
N ASN A 452 -25.17 -15.63 47.33
CA ASN A 452 -24.32 -16.05 46.21
C ASN A 452 -24.92 -15.55 44.89
N VAL A 453 -24.16 -14.75 44.14
CA VAL A 453 -24.59 -14.13 42.89
C VAL A 453 -23.48 -14.23 41.83
N LYS A 454 -23.83 -14.17 40.56
CA LYS A 454 -22.86 -14.05 39.47
C LYS A 454 -22.19 -12.66 39.50
N GLY A 455 -20.86 -12.62 39.50
CA GLY A 455 -20.10 -11.39 39.62
C GLY A 455 -18.65 -11.55 39.20
N TYR A 456 -17.89 -10.51 39.45
CA TYR A 456 -16.46 -10.47 39.22
C TYR A 456 -15.70 -10.33 40.52
N LYS A 457 -14.45 -10.90 40.55
CA LYS A 457 -13.47 -10.65 41.62
C LYS A 457 -12.36 -9.75 41.05
N GLY A 458 -11.83 -8.92 41.95
CA GLY A 458 -10.75 -7.99 41.63
C GLY A 458 -11.24 -6.61 41.14
N ILE A 459 -12.60 -6.38 41.16
CA ILE A 459 -13.20 -5.12 40.74
C ILE A 459 -14.53 -4.88 41.53
N ALA A 460 -14.77 -3.63 41.90
CA ALA A 460 -16.03 -3.17 42.47
C ALA A 460 -16.30 -1.72 42.04
N LEU A 461 -17.57 -1.28 42.08
CA LEU A 461 -17.91 0.13 41.86
C LEU A 461 -17.39 0.98 43.02
N GLN A 462 -16.95 2.19 42.70
CA GLN A 462 -16.67 3.22 43.73
C GLN A 462 -17.99 3.66 44.36
N ASN A 463 -17.98 3.85 45.69
CA ASN A 463 -19.15 4.32 46.44
C ASN A 463 -19.47 5.78 46.17
#